data_9d1c20e4eb50baca16ad823c1b222f32
#
_entry.id   9d1c20e4eb50baca16ad823c1b222f32
#
_cell.length_a   1.000
_cell.length_b   1.000
_cell.length_c   1.000
_cell.angle_alpha   90.00
_cell.angle_beta   90.00
_cell.angle_gamma   90.00
#
_symmetry.space_group_name_H-M   'P 1'
#
loop_
_entity.id
_entity.type
_entity.pdbx_description
1 polymer ?
#
loop_
_entity_poly.entity_id
_entity_poly.type
_entity_poly.pdbx_seq_one_letter_code
_entity_poly.pdbx_strand_id
1 'polypeptide(L)'
;MNSVIKLMKTFRAVPILIFALALFGCVVWAVERGVEGGRPTQFGVKDGSVPDDPRDTRRGQEEGYPTWPVSKELPNDTFTFARIRYNSMSHGGRGWGRGNRKWSTDYPDSDMNMSYRLQQLTSLQVNPNGAIVDIDAEQFRHFPFLYMIEVGDIDITDDEAKVMREYMLNGGFIMVDDFWGTREWDNFEVALKQIWPDRKMEEIPLEHEIFHMVFPIKVKPQIPHIRFAEYVINQGITYEFDKPGSEHVHYRGYFDDKRRLMMVICWNTDTGEGWEQEGSDPWYFREFSEKYAYPLGINIIFYALTH
;
A
#
# COMPACT_ATOMS: atom_id res chain seq x y z
N MET A 1 -55.53 40.14 49.82
CA MET A 1 -54.25 40.42 49.13
C MET A 1 -53.24 39.26 49.19
N ASN A 2 -53.56 38.13 49.86
CA ASN A 2 -52.60 37.00 50.04
C ASN A 2 -52.92 35.75 49.19
N SER A 3 -53.98 35.76 48.38
CA SER A 3 -54.34 34.59 47.58
C SER A 3 -53.82 34.60 46.14
N VAL A 4 -53.47 35.76 45.59
CA VAL A 4 -53.02 35.94 44.20
C VAL A 4 -51.54 35.63 44.05
N ILE A 5 -50.75 35.87 45.09
CA ILE A 5 -49.26 35.63 45.06
C ILE A 5 -48.91 34.13 45.13
N LYS A 6 -49.82 33.31 45.69
CA LYS A 6 -49.56 31.85 45.79
C LYS A 6 -49.81 31.08 44.48
N LEU A 7 -50.62 31.66 43.56
CA LEU A 7 -50.90 31.04 42.27
C LEU A 7 -49.80 31.29 41.20
N MET A 8 -49.05 32.36 41.36
CA MET A 8 -47.98 32.67 40.41
C MET A 8 -46.67 31.95 40.66
N LYS A 9 -46.50 31.30 41.84
CA LYS A 9 -45.29 30.52 42.14
C LYS A 9 -45.33 29.05 41.63
N THR A 10 -46.53 28.54 41.30
CA THR A 10 -46.66 27.13 40.83
C THR A 10 -46.53 27.01 39.30
N PHE A 11 -46.70 28.11 38.55
CA PHE A 11 -46.59 28.03 37.07
C PHE A 11 -45.19 28.25 36.50
N ARG A 12 -44.19 28.60 37.34
CA ARG A 12 -42.82 28.86 36.87
C ARG A 12 -41.86 27.65 36.93
N ALA A 13 -42.27 26.55 37.57
CA ALA A 13 -41.39 25.38 37.74
C ALA A 13 -41.54 24.34 36.63
N VAL A 14 -42.71 24.23 35.99
CA VAL A 14 -42.99 23.20 34.99
C VAL A 14 -42.18 23.37 33.67
N PRO A 15 -42.01 24.58 33.11
CA PRO A 15 -41.25 24.74 31.88
C PRO A 15 -39.75 24.55 32.06
N ILE A 16 -39.21 24.80 33.26
CA ILE A 16 -37.77 24.59 33.54
C ILE A 16 -37.47 23.10 33.66
N LEU A 17 -38.35 22.28 34.19
CA LEU A 17 -38.16 20.83 34.32
C LEU A 17 -38.25 20.15 32.96
N ILE A 18 -39.16 20.59 32.08
CA ILE A 18 -39.30 20.06 30.71
C ILE A 18 -38.08 20.47 29.88
N PHE A 19 -37.53 21.64 30.08
CA PHE A 19 -36.34 22.11 29.36
C PHE A 19 -35.08 21.38 29.88
N ALA A 20 -34.99 21.08 31.19
CA ALA A 20 -33.90 20.32 31.77
C ALA A 20 -33.95 18.84 31.33
N LEU A 21 -35.13 18.23 31.24
CA LEU A 21 -35.27 16.85 30.71
C LEU A 21 -35.01 16.78 29.23
N ALA A 22 -35.38 17.80 28.43
CA ALA A 22 -35.03 17.86 27.00
C ALA A 22 -33.53 18.06 26.77
N LEU A 23 -32.86 18.88 27.58
CA LEU A 23 -31.40 19.03 27.52
C LEU A 23 -30.65 17.79 28.00
N PHE A 24 -31.18 17.11 29.03
CA PHE A 24 -30.58 15.86 29.49
C PHE A 24 -30.76 14.72 28.46
N GLY A 25 -31.95 14.66 27.83
CA GLY A 25 -32.19 13.73 26.71
C GLY A 25 -31.32 14.01 25.50
N CYS A 26 -31.09 15.29 25.15
CA CYS A 26 -30.19 15.67 24.07
C CYS A 26 -28.71 15.40 24.41
N VAL A 27 -28.31 15.59 25.67
CA VAL A 27 -26.93 15.31 26.11
C VAL A 27 -26.68 13.80 26.18
N VAL A 28 -27.63 13.01 26.69
CA VAL A 28 -27.51 11.53 26.69
C VAL A 28 -27.53 11.00 25.25
N TRP A 29 -28.38 11.56 24.37
CA TRP A 29 -28.41 11.17 22.97
C TRP A 29 -27.18 11.63 22.20
N ALA A 30 -26.56 12.74 22.55
CA ALA A 30 -25.28 13.21 22.00
C ALA A 30 -24.09 12.44 22.56
N VAL A 31 -24.14 11.98 23.83
CA VAL A 31 -23.11 11.14 24.43
C VAL A 31 -23.15 9.71 23.88
N GLU A 32 -24.34 9.13 23.68
CA GLU A 32 -24.45 7.84 22.98
C GLU A 32 -24.09 7.91 21.50
N ARG A 33 -24.26 9.06 20.83
CA ARG A 33 -23.76 9.27 19.47
C ARG A 33 -22.30 9.75 19.41
N GLY A 34 -21.78 10.32 20.48
CA GLY A 34 -20.41 10.83 20.56
C GLY A 34 -19.35 9.73 20.80
N VAL A 35 -19.78 8.52 21.14
CA VAL A 35 -18.89 7.33 21.21
C VAL A 35 -18.88 6.59 19.85
N GLU A 36 -19.81 6.93 18.93
CA GLU A 36 -19.81 6.43 17.54
C GLU A 36 -19.49 7.54 16.52
N GLY A 37 -18.79 8.58 16.93
CA GLY A 37 -18.42 9.72 16.08
C GLY A 37 -17.15 9.53 15.24
N GLY A 38 -16.61 8.33 15.14
CA GLY A 38 -15.91 7.92 13.94
C GLY A 38 -16.96 7.87 12.83
N ARG A 39 -16.74 8.53 11.67
CA ARG A 39 -17.49 8.20 10.46
C ARG A 39 -17.56 6.67 10.43
N PRO A 40 -18.73 6.06 10.16
CA PRO A 40 -18.69 4.69 9.73
C PRO A 40 -17.85 4.73 8.46
N THR A 41 -16.58 4.43 8.58
CA THR A 41 -15.81 3.98 7.45
C THR A 41 -16.67 2.86 6.91
N GLN A 42 -17.20 3.02 5.70
CA GLN A 42 -17.66 1.87 4.95
C GLN A 42 -16.38 1.06 4.76
N PHE A 43 -16.07 0.25 5.78
CA PHE A 43 -15.03 -0.75 5.67
C PHE A 43 -15.43 -1.57 4.46
N GLY A 44 -14.73 -1.38 3.37
CA GLY A 44 -14.84 -2.29 2.27
C GLY A 44 -14.63 -3.66 2.88
N VAL A 45 -15.59 -4.55 2.68
CA VAL A 45 -15.44 -5.95 3.06
C VAL A 45 -14.13 -6.40 2.42
N LYS A 46 -13.17 -6.89 3.21
CA LYS A 46 -11.95 -7.49 2.69
C LYS A 46 -12.38 -8.42 1.57
N ASP A 47 -11.92 -8.16 0.35
CA ASP A 47 -12.38 -8.91 -0.82
C ASP A 47 -11.77 -10.32 -0.76
N GLY A 48 -12.47 -11.24 -0.11
CA GLY A 48 -12.14 -12.66 -0.06
C GLY A 48 -12.30 -13.40 -1.39
N SER A 49 -12.49 -12.66 -2.50
CA SER A 49 -12.59 -13.26 -3.83
C SER A 49 -11.22 -13.52 -4.48
N VAL A 50 -10.14 -12.95 -3.94
CA VAL A 50 -8.76 -13.24 -4.36
C VAL A 50 -8.19 -14.27 -3.39
N PRO A 51 -7.79 -15.46 -3.85
CA PRO A 51 -7.17 -16.47 -3.01
C PRO A 51 -5.89 -15.96 -2.37
N ASP A 52 -5.66 -16.29 -1.10
CA ASP A 52 -4.43 -15.95 -0.38
C ASP A 52 -3.22 -16.76 -0.88
N ASP A 53 -3.46 -17.99 -1.38
CA ASP A 53 -2.42 -18.74 -2.07
C ASP A 53 -2.41 -18.35 -3.56
N PRO A 54 -1.28 -17.81 -4.07
CA PRO A 54 -1.17 -17.41 -5.47
C PRO A 54 -1.45 -18.55 -6.45
N ARG A 55 -1.18 -19.81 -6.07
CA ARG A 55 -1.43 -20.99 -6.90
C ARG A 55 -2.89 -21.39 -7.00
N ASP A 56 -3.72 -20.91 -6.08
CA ASP A 56 -5.17 -21.12 -6.10
C ASP A 56 -5.90 -20.06 -6.95
N THR A 57 -5.19 -19.02 -7.42
CA THR A 57 -5.75 -18.09 -8.38
C THR A 57 -5.97 -18.77 -9.73
N ARG A 58 -6.87 -18.24 -10.56
CA ARG A 58 -7.06 -18.75 -11.93
C ARG A 58 -5.74 -18.72 -12.72
N ARG A 59 -5.00 -17.61 -12.67
CA ARG A 59 -3.68 -17.48 -13.31
C ARG A 59 -2.67 -18.44 -12.71
N GLY A 60 -2.63 -18.58 -11.38
CA GLY A 60 -1.75 -19.53 -10.71
C GLY A 60 -1.94 -20.97 -11.16
N GLN A 61 -3.16 -21.35 -11.52
CA GLN A 61 -3.48 -22.67 -12.07
C GLN A 61 -3.13 -22.83 -13.55
N GLU A 62 -3.28 -21.75 -14.34
CA GLU A 62 -3.03 -21.74 -15.78
C GLU A 62 -1.54 -21.62 -16.12
N GLU A 63 -0.78 -20.77 -15.43
CA GLU A 63 0.64 -20.46 -15.75
C GLU A 63 1.63 -21.49 -15.23
N GLY A 64 1.29 -22.25 -14.19
CA GLY A 64 2.15 -23.29 -13.66
C GLY A 64 3.51 -22.82 -13.16
N TYR A 65 3.54 -21.77 -12.33
CA TYR A 65 4.77 -21.16 -11.80
C TYR A 65 5.76 -22.17 -11.25
N PRO A 66 7.08 -21.95 -11.47
CA PRO A 66 8.11 -22.80 -10.94
C PRO A 66 8.01 -22.98 -9.42
N THR A 67 8.35 -24.15 -8.93
CA THR A 67 8.43 -24.43 -7.50
C THR A 67 9.76 -25.10 -7.18
N TRP A 68 10.22 -24.89 -5.95
CA TRP A 68 11.46 -25.46 -5.43
C TRP A 68 11.31 -25.78 -3.94
N PRO A 69 12.11 -26.72 -3.42
CA PRO A 69 12.06 -27.05 -2.01
C PRO A 69 12.61 -25.91 -1.15
N VAL A 70 11.92 -25.63 -0.04
CA VAL A 70 12.38 -24.72 1.02
C VAL A 70 13.00 -25.55 2.14
N SER A 71 14.12 -25.09 2.70
CA SER A 71 14.78 -25.76 3.82
C SER A 71 13.86 -25.79 5.04
N LYS A 72 13.68 -26.98 5.61
CA LYS A 72 12.95 -27.17 6.86
C LYS A 72 13.83 -27.00 8.10
N GLU A 73 15.15 -27.01 7.91
CA GLU A 73 16.12 -26.90 9.00
C GLU A 73 16.28 -25.44 9.48
N LEU A 74 16.12 -24.48 8.54
CA LEU A 74 16.26 -23.03 8.80
C LEU A 74 15.04 -22.28 8.25
N PRO A 75 13.84 -22.50 8.79
CA PRO A 75 12.63 -21.90 8.27
C PRO A 75 12.61 -20.35 8.40
N ASN A 76 13.33 -19.80 9.37
CA ASN A 76 13.44 -18.35 9.59
C ASN A 76 14.44 -17.66 8.63
N ASP A 77 15.26 -18.42 7.91
CA ASP A 77 16.22 -17.88 6.94
C ASP A 77 15.63 -17.84 5.52
N THR A 78 14.34 -18.09 5.39
CA THR A 78 13.64 -18.08 4.10
C THR A 78 12.95 -16.74 3.90
N PHE A 79 13.36 -16.01 2.87
CA PHE A 79 12.68 -14.81 2.44
C PHE A 79 11.33 -15.15 1.81
N THR A 80 10.29 -14.43 2.18
CA THR A 80 8.97 -14.53 1.55
C THR A 80 8.57 -13.16 1.03
N PHE A 81 8.27 -13.06 -0.27
CA PHE A 81 7.71 -11.85 -0.84
C PHE A 81 6.29 -11.69 -0.29
N ALA A 82 6.03 -10.59 0.42
CA ALA A 82 4.77 -10.36 1.11
C ALA A 82 4.10 -9.09 0.61
N ARG A 83 2.86 -9.23 0.11
CA ARG A 83 2.03 -8.16 -0.42
C ARG A 83 1.02 -7.70 0.62
N ILE A 84 0.91 -6.38 0.83
CA ILE A 84 -0.09 -5.80 1.74
C ILE A 84 -1.45 -5.74 1.04
N ARG A 85 -2.47 -6.32 1.70
CA ARG A 85 -3.87 -6.16 1.36
C ARG A 85 -4.44 -4.98 2.16
N TYR A 86 -4.89 -3.97 1.46
CA TYR A 86 -5.45 -2.74 2.04
C TYR A 86 -6.85 -2.45 1.46
N ASN A 87 -7.60 -1.55 2.09
CA ASN A 87 -8.87 -1.07 1.59
C ASN A 87 -8.66 0.09 0.60
N SER A 88 -9.47 0.13 -0.45
CA SER A 88 -9.47 1.21 -1.43
C SER A 88 -10.75 2.03 -1.37
N MET A 89 -10.65 3.34 -1.57
CA MET A 89 -11.81 4.21 -1.70
C MET A 89 -12.62 3.82 -2.92
N SER A 90 -13.94 3.59 -2.73
CA SER A 90 -14.86 3.35 -3.83
C SER A 90 -15.23 4.69 -4.49
N HIS A 91 -14.60 5.01 -5.60
CA HIS A 91 -15.06 6.09 -6.46
C HIS A 91 -16.28 5.62 -7.25
N GLY A 92 -17.48 5.90 -6.74
CA GLY A 92 -18.84 5.72 -7.25
C GLY A 92 -19.12 5.37 -8.72
N GLY A 93 -18.31 4.55 -9.33
CA GLY A 93 -18.53 3.98 -10.65
C GLY A 93 -19.44 2.75 -10.55
N ARG A 94 -20.49 2.72 -11.37
CA ARG A 94 -21.43 1.58 -11.53
C ARG A 94 -20.75 0.32 -12.10
N GLY A 95 -19.53 0.00 -11.64
CA GLY A 95 -18.79 -1.21 -12.00
C GLY A 95 -18.72 -2.14 -10.80
N TRP A 96 -19.34 -3.29 -10.90
CA TRP A 96 -19.29 -4.33 -9.87
C TRP A 96 -17.83 -4.70 -9.54
N GLY A 97 -17.41 -4.46 -8.30
CA GLY A 97 -16.33 -5.19 -7.65
C GLY A 97 -14.87 -4.76 -7.91
N ARG A 98 -14.57 -3.66 -8.64
CA ARG A 98 -13.16 -3.23 -8.83
C ARG A 98 -12.62 -2.25 -7.78
N GLY A 99 -13.48 -1.59 -7.00
CA GLY A 99 -13.07 -0.54 -6.06
C GLY A 99 -12.18 -1.01 -4.90
N ASN A 100 -12.24 -2.28 -4.53
CA ASN A 100 -11.54 -2.83 -3.34
C ASN A 100 -10.42 -3.82 -3.70
N ARG A 101 -9.95 -3.82 -4.95
CA ARG A 101 -8.98 -4.81 -5.47
C ARG A 101 -7.68 -4.21 -5.97
N LYS A 102 -7.44 -2.93 -5.75
CA LYS A 102 -6.23 -2.24 -6.19
C LYS A 102 -4.96 -2.91 -5.67
N TRP A 103 -4.98 -3.38 -4.43
CA TRP A 103 -3.88 -4.10 -3.83
C TRP A 103 -3.49 -5.37 -4.58
N SER A 104 -4.39 -5.96 -5.36
CA SER A 104 -4.17 -7.22 -6.11
C SER A 104 -3.88 -7.01 -7.61
N THR A 105 -3.58 -5.78 -8.04
CA THR A 105 -3.05 -5.52 -9.38
C THR A 105 -1.78 -6.35 -9.58
N ASP A 106 -1.59 -6.95 -10.76
CA ASP A 106 -0.45 -7.81 -11.13
C ASP A 106 -0.30 -9.10 -10.31
N TYR A 107 -1.19 -9.34 -9.35
CA TYR A 107 -1.17 -10.57 -8.55
C TYR A 107 -1.84 -11.71 -9.31
N PRO A 108 -1.24 -12.91 -9.33
CA PRO A 108 -0.04 -13.35 -8.59
C PRO A 108 1.27 -13.23 -9.38
N ASP A 109 1.22 -12.84 -10.65
CA ASP A 109 2.34 -12.96 -11.59
C ASP A 109 3.57 -12.19 -11.11
N SER A 110 3.41 -10.93 -10.71
CA SER A 110 4.54 -10.11 -10.24
C SER A 110 5.23 -10.71 -9.02
N ASP A 111 4.46 -11.21 -8.05
CA ASP A 111 4.99 -11.77 -6.79
C ASP A 111 5.73 -13.09 -7.04
N MET A 112 5.15 -13.96 -7.88
CA MET A 112 5.69 -15.27 -8.21
C MET A 112 6.96 -15.15 -9.05
N ASN A 113 6.94 -14.29 -10.06
CA ASN A 113 8.08 -14.04 -10.93
C ASN A 113 9.22 -13.37 -10.16
N MET A 114 8.93 -12.39 -9.29
CA MET A 114 9.94 -11.76 -8.45
C MET A 114 10.57 -12.76 -7.48
N SER A 115 9.77 -13.62 -6.83
CA SER A 115 10.26 -14.69 -5.97
C SER A 115 11.17 -15.66 -6.73
N TYR A 116 10.78 -16.04 -7.94
CA TYR A 116 11.58 -16.93 -8.79
C TYR A 116 12.91 -16.30 -9.21
N ARG A 117 12.90 -15.03 -9.61
CA ARG A 117 14.13 -14.30 -9.99
C ARG A 117 15.07 -14.08 -8.81
N LEU A 118 14.55 -13.79 -7.63
CA LEU A 118 15.36 -13.74 -6.40
C LEU A 118 16.06 -15.08 -6.14
N GLN A 119 15.33 -16.18 -6.24
CA GLN A 119 15.89 -17.53 -6.06
C GLN A 119 16.96 -17.87 -7.12
N GLN A 120 16.79 -17.39 -8.36
CA GLN A 120 17.74 -17.66 -9.45
C GLN A 120 18.99 -16.81 -9.41
N LEU A 121 18.83 -15.51 -9.07
CA LEU A 121 19.88 -14.51 -9.25
C LEU A 121 20.65 -14.21 -7.98
N THR A 122 20.24 -14.79 -6.84
CA THR A 122 20.85 -14.50 -5.54
C THR A 122 21.10 -15.79 -4.75
N SER A 123 21.77 -15.65 -3.59
CA SER A 123 21.96 -16.76 -2.64
C SER A 123 20.84 -16.84 -1.60
N LEU A 124 19.80 -16.01 -1.68
CA LEU A 124 18.67 -16.07 -0.77
C LEU A 124 17.90 -17.38 -0.93
N GLN A 125 17.51 -17.96 0.17
CA GLN A 125 16.44 -18.97 0.17
C GLN A 125 15.10 -18.25 0.10
N VAL A 126 14.33 -18.51 -0.93
CA VAL A 126 13.08 -17.80 -1.20
C VAL A 126 11.90 -18.77 -1.12
N ASN A 127 10.80 -18.34 -0.50
CA ASN A 127 9.54 -19.07 -0.55
C ASN A 127 8.93 -18.98 -1.96
N PRO A 128 8.62 -20.10 -2.61
CA PRO A 128 8.07 -20.08 -3.97
C PRO A 128 6.64 -19.54 -4.07
N ASN A 129 5.94 -19.33 -2.96
CA ASN A 129 4.52 -18.96 -2.98
C ASN A 129 4.24 -17.52 -2.63
N GLY A 130 5.16 -16.77 -2.05
CA GLY A 130 4.83 -15.44 -1.54
C GLY A 130 3.82 -15.46 -0.38
N ALA A 131 3.31 -14.29 0.01
CA ALA A 131 2.28 -14.14 1.04
C ALA A 131 1.42 -12.89 0.81
N ILE A 132 0.14 -12.95 1.20
CA ILE A 132 -0.72 -11.78 1.36
C ILE A 132 -0.88 -11.51 2.86
N VAL A 133 -0.70 -10.27 3.26
CA VAL A 133 -0.81 -9.82 4.65
C VAL A 133 -1.77 -8.64 4.77
N ASP A 134 -2.64 -8.68 5.76
CA ASP A 134 -3.46 -7.54 6.13
C ASP A 134 -2.63 -6.53 6.93
N ILE A 135 -3.07 -5.27 7.00
CA ILE A 135 -2.43 -4.27 7.87
C ILE A 135 -2.73 -4.62 9.32
N ASP A 136 -1.92 -5.51 9.86
CA ASP A 136 -2.03 -6.08 11.19
C ASP A 136 -0.64 -6.31 11.80
N ALA A 137 -0.45 -5.90 13.06
CA ALA A 137 0.85 -5.93 13.72
C ALA A 137 1.40 -7.36 13.88
N GLU A 138 0.53 -8.34 14.13
CA GLU A 138 0.92 -9.74 14.28
C GLU A 138 1.40 -10.32 12.95
N GLN A 139 0.73 -9.99 11.85
CA GLN A 139 1.12 -10.46 10.51
C GLN A 139 2.41 -9.76 10.03
N PHE A 140 2.51 -8.44 10.16
CA PHE A 140 3.64 -7.65 9.66
C PHE A 140 4.98 -8.07 10.26
N ARG A 141 5.02 -8.43 11.54
CA ARG A 141 6.27 -8.78 12.25
C ARG A 141 6.99 -10.00 11.68
N HIS A 142 6.32 -10.83 10.87
CA HIS A 142 6.90 -12.01 10.27
C HIS A 142 7.69 -11.72 8.98
N PHE A 143 7.58 -10.50 8.45
CA PHE A 143 8.16 -10.13 7.17
C PHE A 143 9.04 -8.89 7.32
N PRO A 144 10.32 -8.95 6.96
CA PRO A 144 11.21 -7.77 6.99
C PRO A 144 10.92 -6.78 5.87
N PHE A 145 10.30 -7.24 4.79
CA PHE A 145 9.93 -6.47 3.60
C PHE A 145 8.47 -6.69 3.26
N LEU A 146 7.76 -5.60 2.97
CA LEU A 146 6.37 -5.61 2.54
C LEU A 146 6.20 -4.77 1.26
N TYR A 147 5.36 -5.24 0.36
CA TYR A 147 5.06 -4.61 -0.92
C TYR A 147 3.64 -4.08 -0.98
N MET A 148 3.47 -2.85 -1.46
CA MET A 148 2.19 -2.20 -1.72
C MET A 148 2.15 -1.67 -3.14
N ILE A 149 1.04 -1.84 -3.82
CA ILE A 149 0.83 -1.40 -5.20
C ILE A 149 -0.47 -0.59 -5.32
N GLU A 150 -0.56 0.30 -6.34
CA GLU A 150 -1.79 1.03 -6.70
C GLU A 150 -2.39 1.86 -5.53
N VAL A 151 -1.55 2.44 -4.71
CA VAL A 151 -1.94 3.17 -3.50
C VAL A 151 -2.69 4.48 -3.75
N GLY A 152 -2.87 4.87 -5.00
CA GLY A 152 -3.55 6.11 -5.39
C GLY A 152 -5.01 6.23 -4.93
N ASP A 153 -5.63 5.13 -4.52
CA ASP A 153 -6.99 5.09 -3.97
C ASP A 153 -7.03 4.42 -2.58
N ILE A 154 -5.89 4.35 -1.89
CA ILE A 154 -5.79 3.72 -0.56
C ILE A 154 -6.70 4.41 0.47
N ASP A 155 -7.32 3.61 1.33
CA ASP A 155 -8.09 4.04 2.50
C ASP A 155 -7.62 3.27 3.73
N ILE A 156 -6.94 3.95 4.65
CA ILE A 156 -6.44 3.38 5.89
C ILE A 156 -7.04 4.08 7.12
N THR A 157 -7.24 3.31 8.16
CA THR A 157 -7.63 3.83 9.47
C THR A 157 -6.42 4.37 10.23
N ASP A 158 -6.67 5.17 11.27
CA ASP A 158 -5.60 5.65 12.16
C ASP A 158 -4.87 4.49 12.87
N ASP A 159 -5.58 3.39 13.18
CA ASP A 159 -4.98 2.18 13.77
C ASP A 159 -4.06 1.48 12.76
N GLU A 160 -4.48 1.34 11.50
CA GLU A 160 -3.64 0.77 10.44
C GLU A 160 -2.42 1.65 10.16
N ALA A 161 -2.59 2.98 10.12
CA ALA A 161 -1.48 3.93 10.00
C ALA A 161 -0.47 3.78 11.14
N LYS A 162 -0.96 3.56 12.36
CA LYS A 162 -0.12 3.29 13.53
C LYS A 162 0.64 1.97 13.39
N VAL A 163 -0.02 0.90 12.97
CA VAL A 163 0.62 -0.41 12.72
C VAL A 163 1.75 -0.27 11.70
N MET A 164 1.50 0.39 10.57
CA MET A 164 2.53 0.62 9.54
C MET A 164 3.72 1.41 10.09
N ARG A 165 3.45 2.49 10.83
CA ARG A 165 4.50 3.30 11.45
C ARG A 165 5.34 2.51 12.44
N GLU A 166 4.72 1.78 13.36
CA GLU A 166 5.40 0.97 14.35
C GLU A 166 6.23 -0.15 13.71
N TYR A 167 5.70 -0.82 12.71
CA TYR A 167 6.43 -1.81 11.93
C TYR A 167 7.72 -1.24 11.35
N MET A 168 7.66 -0.10 10.69
CA MET A 168 8.83 0.54 10.08
C MET A 168 9.84 1.04 11.11
N LEU A 169 9.39 1.59 12.22
CA LEU A 169 10.27 2.03 13.33
C LEU A 169 10.97 0.85 14.01
N ASN A 170 10.39 -0.33 13.97
CA ASN A 170 10.96 -1.56 14.55
C ASN A 170 11.82 -2.37 13.56
N GLY A 171 12.22 -1.78 12.44
CA GLY A 171 13.13 -2.43 11.48
C GLY A 171 12.49 -2.92 10.19
N GLY A 172 11.16 -2.91 10.10
CA GLY A 172 10.46 -3.28 8.89
C GLY A 172 10.65 -2.27 7.75
N PHE A 173 10.41 -2.73 6.53
CA PHE A 173 10.56 -1.95 5.30
C PHE A 173 9.33 -2.10 4.40
N ILE A 174 8.84 -0.99 3.84
CA ILE A 174 7.72 -1.00 2.89
C ILE A 174 8.17 -0.42 1.54
N MET A 175 7.95 -1.17 0.46
CA MET A 175 8.03 -0.68 -0.91
C MET A 175 6.63 -0.35 -1.41
N VAL A 176 6.46 0.87 -1.91
CA VAL A 176 5.23 1.34 -2.55
C VAL A 176 5.49 1.55 -4.03
N ASP A 177 4.62 1.06 -4.89
CA ASP A 177 4.82 1.02 -6.34
C ASP A 177 3.52 1.24 -7.12
N ASP A 178 3.63 1.48 -8.42
CA ASP A 178 2.56 1.57 -9.41
C ASP A 178 1.40 2.49 -9.02
N PHE A 179 1.68 3.77 -8.94
CA PHE A 179 0.66 4.81 -8.92
C PHE A 179 1.16 6.07 -9.64
N TRP A 180 0.25 6.78 -10.30
CA TRP A 180 0.62 7.71 -11.32
C TRP A 180 -0.13 9.04 -11.24
N GLY A 181 0.59 10.11 -11.57
CA GLY A 181 0.03 11.46 -11.71
C GLY A 181 -0.31 12.12 -10.38
N THR A 182 -0.72 13.38 -10.47
CA THR A 182 -0.96 14.23 -9.29
C THR A 182 -2.17 13.78 -8.47
N ARG A 183 -3.25 13.30 -9.12
CA ARG A 183 -4.46 12.86 -8.41
C ARG A 183 -4.18 11.71 -7.44
N GLU A 184 -3.46 10.70 -7.90
CA GLU A 184 -3.13 9.54 -7.10
C GLU A 184 -2.12 9.87 -6.02
N TRP A 185 -1.18 10.77 -6.34
CA TRP A 185 -0.27 11.32 -5.34
C TRP A 185 -1.00 12.06 -4.22
N ASP A 186 -1.91 12.99 -4.55
CA ASP A 186 -2.64 13.80 -3.58
C ASP A 186 -3.47 12.91 -2.63
N ASN A 187 -4.07 11.84 -3.15
CA ASN A 187 -4.80 10.87 -2.34
C ASN A 187 -3.86 10.09 -1.41
N PHE A 188 -2.74 9.59 -1.93
CA PHE A 188 -1.79 8.85 -1.13
C PHE A 188 -1.10 9.72 -0.07
N GLU A 189 -0.87 11.00 -0.36
CA GLU A 189 -0.30 11.95 0.60
C GLU A 189 -1.15 12.09 1.86
N VAL A 190 -2.47 11.91 1.76
CA VAL A 190 -3.36 11.89 2.94
C VAL A 190 -3.01 10.71 3.85
N ALA A 191 -2.88 9.52 3.30
CA ALA A 191 -2.48 8.33 4.07
C ALA A 191 -1.05 8.47 4.65
N LEU A 192 -0.13 9.04 3.88
CA LEU A 192 1.24 9.32 4.36
C LEU A 192 1.25 10.28 5.55
N LYS A 193 0.38 11.27 5.58
CA LYS A 193 0.26 12.19 6.72
C LYS A 193 -0.34 11.52 7.96
N GLN A 194 -1.18 10.48 7.80
CA GLN A 194 -1.64 9.66 8.92
C GLN A 194 -0.51 8.76 9.46
N ILE A 195 0.27 8.16 8.56
CA ILE A 195 1.43 7.32 8.94
C ILE A 195 2.51 8.18 9.58
N TRP A 196 2.86 9.31 8.97
CA TRP A 196 3.98 10.18 9.35
C TRP A 196 3.56 11.64 9.54
N PRO A 197 2.82 12.00 10.63
CA PRO A 197 2.36 13.37 10.84
C PRO A 197 3.50 14.38 11.02
N ASP A 198 4.61 13.96 11.61
CA ASP A 198 5.73 14.84 11.98
C ASP A 198 7.05 14.56 11.23
N ARG A 199 7.07 13.56 10.33
CA ARG A 199 8.28 13.18 9.62
C ARG A 199 8.22 13.67 8.16
N LYS A 200 9.34 14.22 7.70
CA LYS A 200 9.45 14.70 6.31
C LYS A 200 9.84 13.57 5.38
N MET A 201 9.17 13.53 4.25
CA MET A 201 9.55 12.71 3.12
C MET A 201 10.68 13.41 2.34
N GLU A 202 11.60 12.62 1.80
CA GLU A 202 12.74 13.10 1.01
C GLU A 202 12.75 12.43 -0.37
N GLU A 203 13.21 13.16 -1.40
CA GLU A 203 13.55 12.56 -2.68
C GLU A 203 14.85 11.77 -2.52
N ILE A 204 14.88 10.50 -2.91
CA ILE A 204 16.05 9.63 -2.78
C ILE A 204 16.99 9.90 -3.95
N PRO A 205 18.23 10.33 -3.71
CA PRO A 205 19.20 10.57 -4.79
C PRO A 205 19.65 9.26 -5.44
N LEU A 206 20.11 9.32 -6.70
CA LEU A 206 20.56 8.15 -7.44
C LEU A 206 21.77 7.45 -6.79
N GLU A 207 22.56 8.19 -6.02
CA GLU A 207 23.72 7.71 -5.27
C GLU A 207 23.33 6.87 -4.05
N HIS A 208 22.05 6.84 -3.67
CA HIS A 208 21.58 6.05 -2.56
C HIS A 208 21.73 4.55 -2.82
N GLU A 209 22.04 3.79 -1.79
CA GLU A 209 22.35 2.35 -1.86
C GLU A 209 21.25 1.51 -2.53
N ILE A 210 19.97 1.85 -2.41
CA ILE A 210 18.88 1.14 -3.09
C ILE A 210 19.05 1.03 -4.61
N PHE A 211 19.89 1.88 -5.22
CA PHE A 211 20.21 1.81 -6.65
C PHE A 211 21.49 1.04 -6.93
N HIS A 212 22.20 0.54 -5.91
CA HIS A 212 23.53 -0.03 -6.07
C HIS A 212 23.84 -1.27 -5.23
N MET A 213 22.88 -1.80 -4.46
CA MET A 213 23.11 -2.91 -3.51
C MET A 213 23.69 -4.15 -4.19
N VAL A 214 23.07 -4.64 -5.24
CA VAL A 214 23.46 -5.84 -5.99
C VAL A 214 23.76 -5.46 -7.46
N PHE A 215 22.89 -4.65 -8.04
CA PHE A 215 22.97 -4.22 -9.43
C PHE A 215 23.19 -2.71 -9.51
N PRO A 216 24.18 -2.22 -10.29
CA PRO A 216 24.42 -0.79 -10.46
C PRO A 216 23.40 -0.17 -11.42
N ILE A 217 22.42 0.55 -10.89
CA ILE A 217 21.43 1.31 -11.65
C ILE A 217 21.97 2.71 -11.90
N LYS A 218 22.04 3.13 -13.17
CA LYS A 218 22.66 4.39 -13.58
C LYS A 218 21.69 5.53 -13.81
N VAL A 219 20.41 5.25 -13.87
CA VAL A 219 19.32 6.22 -14.03
C VAL A 219 18.15 5.76 -13.18
N LYS A 220 17.36 6.68 -12.65
CA LYS A 220 16.12 6.32 -11.98
C LYS A 220 15.16 5.75 -13.03
N PRO A 221 14.79 4.46 -12.95
CA PRO A 221 13.94 3.87 -13.97
C PRO A 221 12.53 4.46 -13.94
N GLN A 222 11.94 4.66 -15.11
CA GLN A 222 10.52 4.87 -15.29
C GLN A 222 10.00 3.72 -16.15
N ILE A 223 9.20 2.86 -15.58
CA ILE A 223 8.70 1.63 -16.19
C ILE A 223 7.22 1.85 -16.44
N PRO A 224 6.76 1.93 -17.70
CA PRO A 224 5.35 2.10 -18.02
C PRO A 224 4.64 0.75 -18.10
N HIS A 225 3.32 0.77 -17.95
CA HIS A 225 2.49 -0.37 -18.30
C HIS A 225 2.73 -0.80 -19.77
N ILE A 226 2.75 -2.10 -20.06
CA ILE A 226 3.05 -2.66 -21.39
C ILE A 226 2.15 -2.10 -22.53
N ARG A 227 0.93 -1.68 -22.22
CA ARG A 227 0.03 -1.01 -23.19
C ARG A 227 0.65 0.22 -23.85
N PHE A 228 1.65 0.82 -23.20
CA PHE A 228 2.37 1.99 -23.73
C PHE A 228 3.63 1.62 -24.53
N ALA A 229 3.95 0.34 -24.72
CA ALA A 229 5.16 -0.12 -25.38
C ALA A 229 5.35 0.53 -26.78
N GLU A 230 4.29 0.68 -27.57
CA GLU A 230 4.36 1.32 -28.88
C GLU A 230 4.76 2.81 -28.80
N TYR A 231 4.34 3.52 -27.75
CA TYR A 231 4.72 4.92 -27.53
C TYR A 231 6.18 5.03 -27.11
N VAL A 232 6.67 4.07 -26.30
CA VAL A 232 8.09 4.00 -25.95
C VAL A 232 8.94 3.76 -27.19
N ILE A 233 8.59 2.79 -28.02
CA ILE A 233 9.31 2.46 -29.25
C ILE A 233 9.33 3.64 -30.22
N ASN A 234 8.20 4.30 -30.44
CA ASN A 234 8.04 5.30 -31.48
C ASN A 234 8.43 6.71 -31.04
N GLN A 235 8.30 7.04 -29.75
CA GLN A 235 8.41 8.40 -29.24
C GLN A 235 9.31 8.53 -28.01
N GLY A 236 9.77 7.42 -27.42
CA GLY A 236 10.57 7.43 -26.19
C GLY A 236 9.79 7.85 -24.94
N ILE A 237 8.44 7.77 -24.98
CA ILE A 237 7.58 8.14 -23.84
C ILE A 237 7.48 6.94 -22.88
N THR A 238 7.99 7.10 -21.66
CA THR A 238 8.03 6.07 -20.62
C THR A 238 7.00 6.31 -19.50
N TYR A 239 6.13 7.31 -19.63
CA TYR A 239 5.13 7.66 -18.64
C TYR A 239 3.70 7.44 -19.16
N GLU A 240 2.75 7.33 -18.25
CA GLU A 240 1.33 7.18 -18.56
C GLU A 240 0.70 8.54 -18.88
N PHE A 241 0.76 8.96 -20.13
CA PHE A 241 0.34 10.29 -20.57
C PHE A 241 -1.16 10.58 -20.42
N ASP A 242 -1.97 9.58 -20.14
CA ASP A 242 -3.39 9.73 -19.77
C ASP A 242 -3.58 10.13 -18.29
N LYS A 243 -2.50 10.16 -17.51
CA LYS A 243 -2.50 10.61 -16.10
C LYS A 243 -1.68 11.90 -15.95
N PRO A 244 -2.31 13.09 -15.75
CA PRO A 244 -1.60 14.35 -15.62
C PRO A 244 -0.59 14.35 -14.47
N GLY A 245 0.64 14.82 -14.73
CA GLY A 245 1.72 14.87 -13.74
C GLY A 245 2.53 13.59 -13.65
N SER A 246 2.43 12.69 -14.65
CA SER A 246 3.16 11.43 -14.71
C SER A 246 4.52 11.53 -15.46
N GLU A 247 4.86 12.68 -16.01
CA GLU A 247 5.99 12.86 -16.91
C GLU A 247 7.35 12.51 -16.28
N HIS A 248 7.47 12.67 -14.98
CA HIS A 248 8.72 12.48 -14.25
C HIS A 248 8.58 11.40 -13.17
N VAL A 249 9.50 10.45 -13.18
CA VAL A 249 9.60 9.43 -12.13
C VAL A 249 10.20 10.02 -10.86
N HIS A 250 9.68 9.60 -9.72
CA HIS A 250 10.18 9.97 -8.41
C HIS A 250 10.39 8.73 -7.55
N TYR A 251 11.52 8.69 -6.86
CA TYR A 251 11.79 7.75 -5.79
C TYR A 251 11.91 8.55 -4.50
N ARG A 252 10.88 8.49 -3.67
CA ARG A 252 10.80 9.22 -2.41
C ARG A 252 10.82 8.26 -1.25
N GLY A 253 11.11 8.76 -0.05
CA GLY A 253 11.13 7.88 1.10
C GLY A 253 11.12 8.59 2.43
N TYR A 254 10.89 7.78 3.46
CA TYR A 254 10.98 8.18 4.85
C TYR A 254 12.17 7.49 5.51
N PHE A 255 12.98 8.26 6.20
CA PHE A 255 14.16 7.80 6.90
C PHE A 255 13.94 7.83 8.41
N ASP A 256 14.52 6.88 9.13
CA ASP A 256 14.59 6.93 10.58
C ASP A 256 15.63 7.95 11.08
N ASP A 257 15.78 8.06 12.39
CA ASP A 257 16.71 9.02 13.00
C ASP A 257 18.20 8.63 12.81
N LYS A 258 18.45 7.39 12.37
CA LYS A 258 19.78 6.88 12.03
C LYS A 258 20.05 6.91 10.52
N ARG A 259 19.15 7.50 9.75
CA ARG A 259 19.21 7.58 8.26
C ARG A 259 19.01 6.24 7.55
N ARG A 260 18.43 5.23 8.18
CA ARG A 260 17.93 4.04 7.51
C ARG A 260 16.66 4.41 6.74
N LEU A 261 16.59 4.07 5.47
CA LEU A 261 15.36 4.20 4.69
C LEU A 261 14.35 3.15 5.19
N MET A 262 13.17 3.59 5.58
CA MET A 262 12.10 2.74 6.12
C MET A 262 11.00 2.45 5.10
N MET A 263 10.79 3.38 4.18
CA MET A 263 9.79 3.27 3.11
C MET A 263 10.38 3.85 1.84
N VAL A 264 10.28 3.13 0.74
CA VAL A 264 10.52 3.67 -0.60
C VAL A 264 9.19 3.80 -1.34
N ILE A 265 9.00 4.94 -1.99
CA ILE A 265 7.81 5.28 -2.75
C ILE A 265 8.23 5.50 -4.20
N CYS A 266 7.89 4.56 -5.07
CA CYS A 266 8.14 4.58 -6.50
C CYS A 266 6.93 5.23 -7.19
N TRP A 267 6.97 6.54 -7.37
CA TRP A 267 5.88 7.29 -7.97
C TRP A 267 6.15 7.58 -9.45
N ASN A 268 5.12 7.43 -10.27
CA ASN A 268 5.18 7.51 -11.74
C ASN A 268 6.08 6.43 -12.36
N THR A 269 6.00 5.24 -11.84
CA THR A 269 6.66 4.04 -12.38
C THR A 269 5.91 2.80 -11.89
N ASP A 270 6.01 1.72 -12.64
CA ASP A 270 5.35 0.45 -12.39
C ASP A 270 6.39 -0.67 -12.46
N THR A 271 7.03 -0.93 -11.31
CA THR A 271 8.05 -1.98 -11.22
C THR A 271 7.40 -3.36 -11.27
N GLY A 272 6.19 -3.47 -10.71
CA GLY A 272 5.36 -4.67 -10.69
C GLY A 272 5.00 -5.18 -12.07
N GLU A 273 4.65 -4.29 -13.00
CA GLU A 273 4.40 -4.62 -14.41
C GLU A 273 5.63 -5.27 -15.04
N GLY A 274 6.84 -4.76 -14.73
CA GLY A 274 8.08 -5.36 -15.22
C GLY A 274 8.29 -6.80 -14.74
N TRP A 275 7.72 -7.18 -13.60
CA TRP A 275 7.74 -8.56 -13.09
C TRP A 275 6.56 -9.38 -13.63
N GLU A 276 5.36 -8.78 -13.70
CA GLU A 276 4.15 -9.44 -14.23
C GLU A 276 4.35 -9.90 -15.67
N GLN A 277 4.94 -9.05 -16.52
CA GLN A 277 5.05 -9.27 -17.95
C GLN A 277 6.20 -10.20 -18.37
N GLU A 278 6.73 -10.99 -17.46
CA GLU A 278 7.74 -11.99 -17.80
C GLU A 278 7.21 -12.98 -18.85
N GLY A 279 7.89 -13.02 -19.99
CA GLY A 279 7.53 -13.93 -21.08
C GLY A 279 6.39 -13.43 -21.99
N SER A 280 5.71 -12.32 -21.67
CA SER A 280 4.63 -11.79 -22.48
C SER A 280 5.12 -11.13 -23.76
N ASP A 281 6.12 -10.26 -23.67
CA ASP A 281 6.72 -9.59 -24.81
C ASP A 281 8.25 -9.53 -24.68
N PRO A 282 9.01 -10.11 -25.64
CA PRO A 282 10.48 -10.16 -25.56
C PRO A 282 11.18 -8.81 -25.62
N TRP A 283 10.56 -7.79 -26.25
CA TRP A 283 11.13 -6.44 -26.28
C TRP A 283 10.93 -5.76 -24.94
N TYR A 284 9.70 -5.79 -24.39
CA TYR A 284 9.38 -5.20 -23.10
C TYR A 284 10.23 -5.83 -21.98
N PHE A 285 10.38 -7.15 -22.02
CA PHE A 285 11.22 -7.87 -21.06
C PHE A 285 12.67 -7.36 -21.04
N ARG A 286 13.30 -7.22 -22.22
CA ARG A 286 14.69 -6.74 -22.31
C ARG A 286 14.85 -5.26 -21.93
N GLU A 287 13.88 -4.42 -22.31
CA GLU A 287 13.99 -2.98 -22.09
C GLU A 287 13.63 -2.55 -20.67
N PHE A 288 12.70 -3.25 -20.02
CA PHE A 288 12.20 -2.87 -18.71
C PHE A 288 12.41 -3.93 -17.64
N SER A 289 11.99 -5.17 -17.84
CA SER A 289 12.04 -6.22 -16.82
C SER A 289 13.48 -6.56 -16.43
N GLU A 290 14.28 -7.03 -17.40
CA GLU A 290 15.67 -7.46 -17.18
C GLU A 290 16.59 -6.30 -16.85
N LYS A 291 16.40 -5.15 -17.52
CA LYS A 291 17.28 -4.00 -17.40
C LYS A 291 17.03 -3.17 -16.14
N TYR A 292 15.80 -3.08 -15.66
CA TYR A 292 15.41 -2.17 -14.58
C TYR A 292 14.58 -2.83 -13.48
N ALA A 293 13.45 -3.48 -13.79
CA ALA A 293 12.49 -3.89 -12.77
C ALA A 293 13.08 -4.93 -11.80
N TYR A 294 13.67 -6.01 -12.31
CA TYR A 294 14.32 -7.02 -11.47
C TYR A 294 15.55 -6.46 -10.74
N PRO A 295 16.48 -5.75 -11.40
CA PRO A 295 17.60 -5.12 -10.69
C PRO A 295 17.18 -4.20 -9.56
N LEU A 296 16.17 -3.35 -9.78
CA LEU A 296 15.68 -2.42 -8.77
C LEU A 296 15.01 -3.15 -7.61
N GLY A 297 14.10 -4.08 -7.89
CA GLY A 297 13.41 -4.84 -6.85
C GLY A 297 14.38 -5.65 -5.99
N ILE A 298 15.37 -6.33 -6.62
CA ILE A 298 16.42 -7.06 -5.91
C ILE A 298 17.23 -6.13 -5.02
N ASN A 299 17.66 -4.97 -5.54
CA ASN A 299 18.40 -3.99 -4.75
C ASN A 299 17.60 -3.51 -3.52
N ILE A 300 16.33 -3.18 -3.69
CA ILE A 300 15.45 -2.71 -2.60
C ILE A 300 15.28 -3.80 -1.55
N ILE A 301 15.02 -5.05 -1.97
CA ILE A 301 14.87 -6.18 -1.05
C ILE A 301 16.18 -6.42 -0.27
N PHE A 302 17.34 -6.40 -0.95
CA PHE A 302 18.62 -6.55 -0.27
C PHE A 302 18.89 -5.41 0.71
N TYR A 303 18.53 -4.18 0.36
CA TYR A 303 18.62 -3.07 1.30
C TYR A 303 17.75 -3.34 2.54
N ALA A 304 16.51 -3.73 2.36
CA ALA A 304 15.59 -4.04 3.46
C ALA A 304 16.10 -5.16 4.39
N LEU A 305 16.81 -6.15 3.84
CA LEU A 305 17.32 -7.29 4.61
C LEU A 305 18.63 -6.98 5.36
N THR A 306 19.32 -5.90 5.02
CA THR A 306 20.66 -5.60 5.54
C THR A 306 20.73 -4.32 6.40
N HIS A 307 19.66 -3.55 6.45
CA HIS A 307 19.55 -2.30 7.18
C HIS A 307 18.35 -2.29 8.11
#